data_42149cd8c3bd193f907fa2886b124f58
#
_entry.id   42149cd8c3bd193f907fa2886b124f58
#
_cell.length_a   1.000
_cell.length_b   1.000
_cell.length_c   1.000
_cell.angle_alpha   90.00
_cell.angle_beta   90.00
_cell.angle_gamma   90.00
#
_symmetry.space_group_name_H-M   'P 1'
#
loop_
_entity.id
_entity.type
_entity.pdbx_description
1 polymer ?
#
loop_
_entity_poly.entity_id
_entity_poly.type
_entity_poly.pdbx_seq_one_letter_code
_entity_poly.pdbx_strand_id
1 'polypeptide(L)'
;LRPIDQHIKGFRALGANVRIEHGLIITEAARLKGNHIYMDVVTVGATMNVMMAAVMAEGTTVIENAAKEPHVVDLANFLNSMGANVKGAGTDVIRIKGVSKLHGTEYVIIPDQIEAGTFMFAAAVTKGDVTVKNVIPKHLESISAKLLEIGCEIEESDDAVRVVAAKPLGHTHVKTLPYPGFPTDMQPQITVALGLSAGTSIVTESIFENRFKYVDELTCMGANIKVESNTAIIDGVPKYTGANITAPDLRAGAALVIAALAADGISTVDDIKYIQRGYEDFHLKLQGLGAQIDLVTTERELQKFKLKVS
;
A
#
# COMPACT_ATOMS: atom_id res chain seq x y z
N LEU A 1 -1.21 5.77 16.81
CA LEU A 1 0.09 5.15 17.12
C LEU A 1 0.13 3.76 16.49
N ARG A 2 1.21 3.42 15.80
CA ARG A 2 1.39 2.05 15.29
C ARG A 2 1.87 1.15 16.41
N PRO A 3 1.37 -0.10 16.56
CA PRO A 3 1.87 -1.04 17.55
C PRO A 3 3.33 -1.41 17.22
N ILE A 4 4.19 -1.43 18.23
CA ILE A 4 5.63 -1.75 18.12
C ILE A 4 6.04 -2.94 18.99
N ASP A 5 5.07 -3.60 19.60
CA ASP A 5 5.24 -4.72 20.53
C ASP A 5 6.05 -5.87 19.90
N GLN A 6 5.75 -6.22 18.65
CA GLN A 6 6.47 -7.29 17.95
C GLN A 6 7.92 -6.93 17.60
N HIS A 7 8.21 -5.64 17.33
CA HIS A 7 9.58 -5.16 17.18
C HIS A 7 10.36 -5.31 18.49
N ILE A 8 9.76 -4.85 19.60
CA ILE A 8 10.37 -4.96 20.94
C ILE A 8 10.59 -6.42 21.32
N LYS A 9 9.60 -7.28 21.10
CA LYS A 9 9.69 -8.73 21.32
C LYS A 9 10.86 -9.34 20.56
N GLY A 10 10.98 -9.03 19.27
CA GLY A 10 12.06 -9.54 18.43
C GLY A 10 13.45 -9.09 18.88
N PHE A 11 13.63 -7.81 19.18
CA PHE A 11 14.92 -7.30 19.66
C PHE A 11 15.30 -7.85 21.03
N ARG A 12 14.35 -7.97 21.96
CA ARG A 12 14.60 -8.61 23.27
C ARG A 12 14.99 -10.08 23.13
N ALA A 13 14.34 -10.82 22.23
CA ALA A 13 14.68 -12.21 21.95
C ALA A 13 16.10 -12.35 21.39
N LEU A 14 16.60 -11.37 20.63
CA LEU A 14 17.99 -11.30 20.17
C LEU A 14 18.99 -10.84 21.26
N GLY A 15 18.52 -10.57 22.48
CA GLY A 15 19.34 -10.18 23.62
C GLY A 15 19.54 -8.68 23.79
N ALA A 16 18.80 -7.84 23.08
CA ALA A 16 18.83 -6.40 23.28
C ALA A 16 18.02 -6.00 24.53
N ASN A 17 18.53 -5.01 25.26
CA ASN A 17 17.76 -4.29 26.27
C ASN A 17 16.93 -3.19 25.57
N VAL A 18 15.62 -3.29 25.69
CA VAL A 18 14.70 -2.32 25.06
C VAL A 18 13.86 -1.66 26.13
N ARG A 19 13.93 -0.33 26.21
CA ARG A 19 13.14 0.50 27.12
C ARG A 19 12.46 1.64 26.35
N ILE A 20 11.37 2.10 26.89
CA ILE A 20 10.62 3.25 26.34
C ILE A 20 10.71 4.37 27.36
N GLU A 21 11.31 5.48 26.98
CA GLU A 21 11.50 6.65 27.83
C GLU A 21 11.07 7.92 27.08
N HIS A 22 10.15 8.67 27.65
CA HIS A 22 9.65 9.94 27.05
C HIS A 22 9.18 9.82 25.59
N GLY A 23 8.57 8.67 25.23
CA GLY A 23 8.11 8.40 23.85
C GLY A 23 9.21 7.95 22.88
N LEU A 24 10.45 7.81 23.35
CA LEU A 24 11.58 7.27 22.59
C LEU A 24 11.76 5.78 22.90
N ILE A 25 12.10 5.01 21.86
CA ILE A 25 12.50 3.60 22.01
C ILE A 25 14.01 3.58 22.05
N ILE A 26 14.55 3.18 23.18
CA ILE A 26 15.99 3.05 23.40
C ILE A 26 16.33 1.56 23.36
N THR A 27 17.23 1.19 22.45
CA THR A 27 17.65 -0.20 22.26
C THR A 27 19.16 -0.30 22.37
N GLU A 28 19.64 -1.15 23.27
CA GLU A 28 21.06 -1.33 23.56
C GLU A 28 21.41 -2.82 23.60
N ALA A 29 22.49 -3.20 22.95
CA ALA A 29 23.07 -4.55 23.03
C ALA A 29 24.58 -4.49 22.88
N ALA A 30 25.32 -5.17 23.76
CA ALA A 30 26.76 -5.39 23.56
C ALA A 30 26.97 -6.31 22.35
N ARG A 31 26.11 -7.32 22.18
CA ARG A 31 26.15 -8.29 21.10
C ARG A 31 24.76 -8.93 20.95
N LEU A 32 24.27 -9.05 19.74
CA LEU A 32 23.04 -9.78 19.46
C LEU A 32 23.33 -11.28 19.30
N LYS A 33 22.40 -12.11 19.76
CA LYS A 33 22.47 -13.57 19.67
C LYS A 33 21.22 -14.11 18.98
N GLY A 34 21.42 -15.03 18.06
CA GLY A 34 20.33 -15.71 17.36
C GLY A 34 19.43 -16.45 18.34
N ASN A 35 18.13 -16.44 18.04
CA ASN A 35 17.12 -17.07 18.86
C ASN A 35 15.92 -17.51 18.00
N HIS A 36 15.03 -18.29 18.58
CA HIS A 36 13.75 -18.64 18.01
C HIS A 36 12.71 -17.59 18.41
N ILE A 37 12.07 -16.96 17.40
CA ILE A 37 11.16 -15.84 17.59
C ILE A 37 9.84 -16.14 16.89
N TYR A 38 8.78 -16.32 17.66
CA TYR A 38 7.43 -16.45 17.15
C TYR A 38 6.74 -15.08 17.15
N MET A 39 6.26 -14.63 15.99
CA MET A 39 5.48 -13.40 15.87
C MET A 39 4.01 -13.68 16.23
N ASP A 40 3.48 -13.00 17.23
CA ASP A 40 2.08 -13.21 17.67
C ASP A 40 1.07 -12.81 16.60
N VAL A 41 1.46 -11.83 15.77
CA VAL A 41 0.73 -11.41 14.58
C VAL A 41 1.70 -11.28 13.39
N VAL A 42 1.21 -11.56 12.19
CA VAL A 42 1.98 -11.30 10.97
C VAL A 42 2.19 -9.80 10.82
N THR A 43 3.43 -9.35 10.82
CA THR A 43 3.77 -7.93 10.69
C THR A 43 5.01 -7.74 9.83
N VAL A 44 4.89 -6.99 8.76
CA VAL A 44 5.97 -6.67 7.82
C VAL A 44 7.11 -5.94 8.52
N GLY A 45 6.79 -4.86 9.23
CA GLY A 45 7.80 -4.00 9.86
C GLY A 45 8.65 -4.76 10.87
N ALA A 46 8.04 -5.56 11.75
CA ALA A 46 8.78 -6.33 12.73
C ALA A 46 9.60 -7.45 12.07
N THR A 47 9.04 -8.17 11.08
CA THR A 47 9.77 -9.19 10.32
C THR A 47 11.04 -8.61 9.69
N MET A 48 10.93 -7.46 9.00
CA MET A 48 12.07 -6.80 8.35
C MET A 48 13.11 -6.30 9.36
N ASN A 49 12.67 -5.65 10.45
CA ASN A 49 13.60 -5.12 11.46
C ASN A 49 14.33 -6.23 12.19
N VAL A 50 13.63 -7.30 12.56
CA VAL A 50 14.27 -8.47 13.20
C VAL A 50 15.22 -9.17 12.23
N MET A 51 14.85 -9.30 10.96
CA MET A 51 15.73 -9.85 9.91
C MET A 51 17.03 -9.04 9.81
N MET A 52 16.95 -7.71 9.71
CA MET A 52 18.13 -6.84 9.64
C MET A 52 19.00 -6.93 10.89
N ALA A 53 18.41 -7.03 12.07
CA ALA A 53 19.17 -7.20 13.31
C ALA A 53 19.84 -8.58 13.41
N ALA A 54 19.20 -9.63 12.87
CA ALA A 54 19.64 -11.00 12.98
C ALA A 54 20.79 -11.36 12.04
N VAL A 55 20.98 -10.66 10.92
CA VAL A 55 21.99 -11.02 9.90
C VAL A 55 23.44 -10.97 10.42
N MET A 56 23.68 -10.20 11.47
CA MET A 56 25.00 -10.15 12.14
C MET A 56 24.95 -10.64 13.59
N ALA A 57 23.84 -11.23 14.04
CA ALA A 57 23.75 -11.84 15.37
C ALA A 57 24.55 -13.15 15.44
N GLU A 58 25.09 -13.48 16.60
CA GLU A 58 25.80 -14.75 16.80
C GLU A 58 24.85 -15.94 16.72
N GLY A 59 25.17 -16.94 15.91
CA GLY A 59 24.39 -18.17 15.82
C GLY A 59 23.29 -18.10 14.77
N THR A 60 22.17 -18.72 15.04
CA THR A 60 21.03 -18.83 14.11
C THR A 60 19.77 -18.23 14.70
N THR A 61 19.09 -17.39 13.93
CA THR A 61 17.76 -16.87 14.26
C THR A 61 16.72 -17.59 13.41
N VAL A 62 15.59 -17.95 14.01
CA VAL A 62 14.41 -18.46 13.33
C VAL A 62 13.25 -17.53 13.64
N ILE A 63 12.65 -16.94 12.62
CA ILE A 63 11.43 -16.14 12.75
C ILE A 63 10.27 -17.00 12.25
N GLU A 64 9.30 -17.28 13.10
CA GLU A 64 8.07 -17.98 12.77
C GLU A 64 6.87 -17.01 12.71
N ASN A 65 5.87 -17.36 11.93
CA ASN A 65 4.73 -16.50 11.58
C ASN A 65 5.19 -15.19 10.94
N ALA A 66 6.24 -15.27 10.12
CA ALA A 66 6.83 -14.15 9.41
C ALA A 66 5.91 -13.60 8.32
N ALA A 67 6.04 -12.33 8.01
CA ALA A 67 5.41 -11.70 6.86
C ALA A 67 6.00 -12.26 5.55
N LYS A 68 5.13 -12.39 4.51
CA LYS A 68 5.47 -13.05 3.23
C LYS A 68 5.49 -12.09 2.05
N GLU A 69 5.24 -10.83 2.30
CA GLU A 69 5.12 -9.80 1.28
C GLU A 69 6.35 -9.75 0.37
N PRO A 70 6.17 -9.44 -0.93
CA PRO A 70 7.27 -9.41 -1.90
C PRO A 70 8.47 -8.57 -1.47
N HIS A 71 8.25 -7.43 -0.82
CA HIS A 71 9.34 -6.58 -0.33
C HIS A 71 10.08 -7.14 0.90
N VAL A 72 9.50 -8.11 1.62
CA VAL A 72 10.23 -8.89 2.65
C VAL A 72 11.20 -9.85 1.97
N VAL A 73 10.77 -10.49 0.87
CA VAL A 73 11.65 -11.34 0.05
C VAL A 73 12.75 -10.53 -0.60
N ASP A 74 12.42 -9.35 -1.11
CA ASP A 74 13.36 -8.42 -1.74
C ASP A 74 14.44 -7.97 -0.75
N LEU A 75 14.07 -7.61 0.48
CA LEU A 75 15.03 -7.31 1.55
C LEU A 75 15.96 -8.50 1.84
N ALA A 76 15.43 -9.72 1.91
CA ALA A 76 16.24 -10.91 2.14
C ALA A 76 17.24 -11.14 0.99
N ASN A 77 16.82 -10.94 -0.26
CA ASN A 77 17.68 -11.03 -1.44
C ASN A 77 18.76 -9.94 -1.41
N PHE A 78 18.40 -8.71 -1.08
CA PHE A 78 19.36 -7.61 -0.91
C PHE A 78 20.40 -7.92 0.16
N LEU A 79 19.97 -8.38 1.35
CA LEU A 79 20.89 -8.77 2.43
C LEU A 79 21.80 -9.93 2.01
N ASN A 80 21.27 -10.93 1.30
CA ASN A 80 22.05 -12.04 0.78
C ASN A 80 23.09 -11.59 -0.26
N SER A 81 22.76 -10.62 -1.11
CA SER A 81 23.72 -10.03 -2.05
C SER A 81 24.85 -9.25 -1.34
N MET A 82 24.63 -8.81 -0.11
CA MET A 82 25.65 -8.22 0.77
C MET A 82 26.46 -9.26 1.56
N GLY A 83 26.21 -10.56 1.37
CA GLY A 83 26.90 -11.66 2.05
C GLY A 83 26.19 -12.20 3.30
N ALA A 84 24.93 -11.83 3.56
CA ALA A 84 24.11 -12.44 4.61
C ALA A 84 23.71 -13.89 4.24
N ASN A 85 23.14 -14.60 5.19
CA ASN A 85 22.61 -15.95 4.99
C ASN A 85 21.17 -16.02 5.50
N VAL A 86 20.22 -15.56 4.68
CA VAL A 86 18.79 -15.54 4.94
C VAL A 86 18.10 -16.55 4.02
N LYS A 87 17.29 -17.44 4.58
CA LYS A 87 16.55 -18.47 3.86
C LYS A 87 15.09 -18.49 4.31
N GLY A 88 14.18 -18.86 3.40
CA GLY A 88 12.76 -19.02 3.71
C GLY A 88 11.94 -17.73 3.66
N ALA A 89 12.51 -16.59 3.24
CA ALA A 89 11.72 -15.39 2.97
C ALA A 89 10.63 -15.69 1.91
N GLY A 90 9.43 -15.17 2.13
CA GLY A 90 8.24 -15.51 1.33
C GLY A 90 7.46 -16.72 1.89
N THR A 91 7.96 -17.37 2.92
CA THR A 91 7.24 -18.37 3.71
C THR A 91 6.98 -17.86 5.13
N ASP A 92 6.26 -18.61 5.92
CA ASP A 92 5.98 -18.27 7.32
C ASP A 92 7.17 -18.50 8.27
N VAL A 93 8.26 -19.11 7.78
CA VAL A 93 9.48 -19.39 8.58
C VAL A 93 10.72 -18.86 7.87
N ILE A 94 11.36 -17.87 8.46
CA ILE A 94 12.63 -17.32 7.98
C ILE A 94 13.77 -17.79 8.90
N ARG A 95 14.84 -18.35 8.30
CA ARG A 95 16.05 -18.79 8.99
C ARG A 95 17.22 -17.92 8.59
N ILE A 96 17.93 -17.39 9.58
CA ILE A 96 19.02 -16.45 9.38
C ILE A 96 20.23 -16.98 10.15
N LYS A 97 21.31 -17.32 9.43
CA LYS A 97 22.59 -17.63 10.07
C LYS A 97 23.43 -16.35 10.09
N GLY A 98 23.75 -15.88 11.27
CA GLY A 98 24.54 -14.67 11.43
C GLY A 98 25.93 -14.77 10.79
N VAL A 99 26.39 -13.65 10.24
CA VAL A 99 27.70 -13.51 9.61
C VAL A 99 28.53 -12.45 10.33
N SER A 100 29.86 -12.53 10.22
CA SER A 100 30.77 -11.60 10.91
C SER A 100 30.81 -10.21 10.27
N LYS A 101 30.48 -10.12 8.98
CA LYS A 101 30.49 -8.86 8.21
C LYS A 101 29.59 -8.95 6.99
N LEU A 102 29.10 -7.81 6.56
CA LEU A 102 28.46 -7.58 5.26
C LEU A 102 29.37 -6.72 4.40
N HIS A 103 29.13 -6.72 3.09
CA HIS A 103 29.83 -5.87 2.11
C HIS A 103 28.83 -5.05 1.30
N GLY A 104 29.30 -4.01 0.61
CA GLY A 104 28.48 -3.24 -0.30
C GLY A 104 28.12 -4.04 -1.55
N THR A 105 27.00 -3.70 -2.18
CA THR A 105 26.51 -4.33 -3.40
C THR A 105 25.73 -3.32 -4.23
N GLU A 106 25.63 -3.59 -5.53
CA GLU A 106 24.64 -2.95 -6.42
C GLU A 106 23.40 -3.85 -6.43
N TYR A 107 22.23 -3.25 -6.28
CA TYR A 107 20.97 -3.98 -6.20
C TYR A 107 19.83 -3.17 -6.82
N VAL A 108 19.01 -3.83 -7.61
CA VAL A 108 17.80 -3.24 -8.18
C VAL A 108 16.61 -3.74 -7.38
N ILE A 109 15.91 -2.82 -6.72
CA ILE A 109 14.71 -3.13 -5.94
C ILE A 109 13.55 -3.52 -6.86
N ILE A 110 12.64 -4.34 -6.34
CA ILE A 110 11.43 -4.71 -7.07
C ILE A 110 10.49 -3.51 -7.29
N PRO A 111 9.64 -3.53 -8.33
CA PRO A 111 8.61 -2.51 -8.53
C PRO A 111 7.61 -2.43 -7.39
N ASP A 112 7.11 -1.22 -7.10
CA ASP A 112 6.08 -1.01 -6.08
C ASP A 112 4.71 -1.50 -6.56
N GLN A 113 4.24 -2.60 -5.97
CA GLN A 113 2.92 -3.17 -6.26
C GLN A 113 1.75 -2.24 -5.90
N ILE A 114 1.94 -1.35 -4.93
CA ILE A 114 0.88 -0.44 -4.47
C ILE A 114 0.76 0.76 -5.40
N GLU A 115 1.87 1.31 -5.88
CA GLU A 115 1.85 2.32 -6.94
C GLU A 115 1.21 1.74 -8.20
N ALA A 116 1.65 0.56 -8.65
CA ALA A 116 1.08 -0.12 -9.80
C ALA A 116 -0.44 -0.35 -9.65
N GLY A 117 -0.87 -0.89 -8.53
CA GLY A 117 -2.29 -1.11 -8.23
C GLY A 117 -3.10 0.20 -8.19
N THR A 118 -2.51 1.30 -7.73
CA THR A 118 -3.17 2.62 -7.74
C THR A 118 -3.47 3.08 -9.18
N PHE A 119 -2.55 2.91 -10.13
CA PHE A 119 -2.79 3.20 -11.55
C PHE A 119 -3.80 2.23 -12.18
N MET A 120 -3.81 0.96 -11.77
CA MET A 120 -4.84 0.00 -12.19
C MET A 120 -6.24 0.45 -11.75
N PHE A 121 -6.39 0.91 -10.50
CA PHE A 121 -7.66 1.47 -10.02
C PHE A 121 -8.00 2.81 -10.67
N ALA A 122 -7.01 3.66 -10.99
CA ALA A 122 -7.25 4.88 -11.75
C ALA A 122 -7.90 4.57 -13.12
N ALA A 123 -7.37 3.56 -13.83
CA ALA A 123 -8.00 3.08 -15.07
C ALA A 123 -9.43 2.59 -14.84
N ALA A 124 -9.66 1.80 -13.78
CA ALA A 124 -10.98 1.25 -13.48
C ALA A 124 -12.05 2.34 -13.25
N VAL A 125 -11.76 3.34 -12.42
CA VAL A 125 -12.73 4.37 -12.04
C VAL A 125 -12.95 5.42 -13.13
N THR A 126 -11.98 5.64 -14.02
CA THR A 126 -12.08 6.60 -15.14
C THR A 126 -12.54 5.95 -16.45
N LYS A 127 -12.92 4.66 -16.41
CA LYS A 127 -13.32 3.88 -17.60
C LYS A 127 -12.21 3.89 -18.67
N GLY A 128 -10.98 3.78 -18.21
CA GLY A 128 -9.77 3.87 -19.04
C GLY A 128 -9.30 2.52 -19.56
N ASP A 129 -8.27 2.60 -20.40
CA ASP A 129 -7.46 1.50 -20.92
C ASP A 129 -5.99 1.83 -20.67
N VAL A 130 -5.38 1.22 -19.68
CA VAL A 130 -4.03 1.54 -19.21
C VAL A 130 -3.19 0.29 -19.07
N THR A 131 -1.98 0.34 -19.62
CA THR A 131 -0.96 -0.69 -19.43
C THR A 131 0.11 -0.19 -18.44
N VAL A 132 0.22 -0.85 -17.30
CA VAL A 132 1.27 -0.61 -16.30
C VAL A 132 2.44 -1.54 -16.59
N LYS A 133 3.61 -0.97 -16.93
CA LYS A 133 4.83 -1.69 -17.31
C LYS A 133 5.86 -1.71 -16.19
N ASN A 134 6.87 -2.55 -16.34
CA ASN A 134 7.93 -2.77 -15.34
C ASN A 134 7.35 -3.18 -13.99
N VAL A 135 6.44 -4.12 -14.00
CA VAL A 135 5.81 -4.72 -12.80
C VAL A 135 6.05 -6.22 -12.77
N ILE A 136 5.80 -6.82 -11.64
CA ILE A 136 5.79 -8.28 -11.49
C ILE A 136 4.32 -8.69 -11.30
N PRO A 137 3.64 -9.20 -12.35
CA PRO A 137 2.20 -9.51 -12.29
C PRO A 137 1.82 -10.41 -11.12
N LYS A 138 2.69 -11.35 -10.75
CA LYS A 138 2.54 -12.23 -9.59
C LYS A 138 2.34 -11.47 -8.27
N HIS A 139 2.92 -10.28 -8.12
CA HIS A 139 2.74 -9.43 -6.94
C HIS A 139 1.39 -8.70 -6.93
N LEU A 140 0.70 -8.64 -8.07
CA LEU A 140 -0.57 -7.93 -8.27
C LEU A 140 -1.78 -8.87 -8.29
N GLU A 141 -1.60 -10.19 -8.12
CA GLU A 141 -2.68 -11.20 -8.29
C GLU A 141 -3.96 -10.87 -7.52
N SER A 142 -3.84 -10.48 -6.24
CA SER A 142 -5.03 -10.17 -5.43
C SER A 142 -5.73 -8.89 -5.89
N ILE A 143 -4.99 -7.95 -6.47
CA ILE A 143 -5.51 -6.69 -7.03
C ILE A 143 -6.18 -6.99 -8.36
N SER A 144 -5.49 -7.70 -9.29
CA SER A 144 -6.02 -8.15 -10.58
C SER A 144 -7.31 -8.96 -10.40
N ALA A 145 -7.33 -9.89 -9.43
CA ALA A 145 -8.50 -10.71 -9.14
C ALA A 145 -9.72 -9.87 -8.73
N LYS A 146 -9.54 -8.84 -7.91
CA LYS A 146 -10.65 -7.96 -7.50
C LYS A 146 -11.11 -7.03 -8.62
N LEU A 147 -10.20 -6.56 -9.48
CA LEU A 147 -10.57 -5.79 -10.66
C LEU A 147 -11.35 -6.64 -11.68
N LEU A 148 -10.95 -7.89 -11.90
CA LEU A 148 -11.73 -8.85 -12.71
C LEU A 148 -13.12 -9.09 -12.12
N GLU A 149 -13.22 -9.30 -10.80
CA GLU A 149 -14.49 -9.56 -10.10
C GLU A 149 -15.47 -8.40 -10.23
N ILE A 150 -14.99 -7.15 -10.24
CA ILE A 150 -15.83 -5.97 -10.44
C ILE A 150 -16.07 -5.62 -11.92
N GLY A 151 -15.58 -6.44 -12.86
CA GLY A 151 -15.92 -6.37 -14.28
C GLY A 151 -14.90 -5.68 -15.19
N CYS A 152 -13.70 -5.36 -14.71
CA CYS A 152 -12.59 -4.96 -15.58
C CYS A 152 -12.05 -6.15 -16.37
N GLU A 153 -11.47 -5.87 -17.53
CA GLU A 153 -10.67 -6.85 -18.28
C GLU A 153 -9.20 -6.66 -17.88
N ILE A 154 -8.50 -7.76 -17.62
CA ILE A 154 -7.09 -7.76 -17.22
C ILE A 154 -6.31 -8.65 -18.19
N GLU A 155 -5.26 -8.09 -18.78
CA GLU A 155 -4.30 -8.82 -19.61
C GLU A 155 -2.92 -8.73 -18.95
N GLU A 156 -2.32 -9.87 -18.64
CA GLU A 156 -1.00 -9.96 -18.03
C GLU A 156 0.04 -10.43 -19.07
N SER A 157 1.21 -9.83 -19.05
CA SER A 157 2.41 -10.26 -19.78
C SER A 157 3.56 -10.48 -18.79
N ASP A 158 4.79 -10.71 -19.26
CA ASP A 158 5.93 -11.03 -18.40
C ASP A 158 6.23 -9.91 -17.38
N ASP A 159 6.09 -8.63 -17.81
CA ASP A 159 6.45 -7.46 -17.01
C ASP A 159 5.41 -6.34 -17.04
N ALA A 160 4.18 -6.63 -17.48
CA ALA A 160 3.13 -5.63 -17.59
C ALA A 160 1.74 -6.20 -17.28
N VAL A 161 0.86 -5.31 -16.83
CA VAL A 161 -0.57 -5.58 -16.63
C VAL A 161 -1.37 -4.48 -17.32
N ARG A 162 -2.27 -4.85 -18.23
CA ARG A 162 -3.24 -3.94 -18.86
C ARG A 162 -4.58 -4.09 -18.18
N VAL A 163 -5.20 -2.96 -17.87
CA VAL A 163 -6.54 -2.87 -17.27
C VAL A 163 -7.45 -2.13 -18.21
N VAL A 164 -8.58 -2.73 -18.58
CA VAL A 164 -9.61 -2.11 -19.40
C VAL A 164 -10.94 -2.11 -18.66
N ALA A 165 -11.52 -0.94 -18.45
CA ALA A 165 -12.80 -0.75 -17.79
C ALA A 165 -13.90 -0.31 -18.80
N ALA A 166 -14.25 -1.21 -19.72
CA ALA A 166 -15.23 -0.93 -20.78
C ALA A 166 -16.70 -0.96 -20.32
N LYS A 167 -16.96 -1.55 -19.14
CA LYS A 167 -18.32 -1.75 -18.59
C LYS A 167 -18.46 -1.05 -17.25
N PRO A 168 -19.70 -0.75 -16.79
CA PRO A 168 -19.94 -0.31 -15.42
C PRO A 168 -19.38 -1.30 -14.41
N LEU A 169 -18.77 -0.78 -13.35
CA LEU A 169 -18.22 -1.61 -12.29
C LEU A 169 -19.32 -2.34 -11.50
N GLY A 170 -19.09 -3.59 -11.19
CA GLY A 170 -19.92 -4.43 -10.32
C GLY A 170 -19.54 -4.30 -8.84
N HIS A 171 -20.41 -4.81 -7.98
CA HIS A 171 -20.18 -4.87 -6.54
C HIS A 171 -19.34 -6.12 -6.15
N THR A 172 -18.65 -6.04 -5.01
CA THR A 172 -17.93 -7.18 -4.43
C THR A 172 -17.75 -7.03 -2.92
N HIS A 173 -17.31 -8.10 -2.29
CA HIS A 173 -16.86 -8.10 -0.90
C HIS A 173 -15.34 -8.22 -0.84
N VAL A 174 -14.71 -7.33 -0.08
CA VAL A 174 -13.25 -7.30 0.11
C VAL A 174 -12.92 -7.38 1.59
N LYS A 175 -11.95 -8.22 1.91
CA LYS A 175 -11.33 -8.25 3.23
C LYS A 175 -9.83 -8.08 3.08
N THR A 176 -9.25 -7.10 3.77
CA THR A 176 -7.81 -6.95 3.78
C THR A 176 -7.16 -8.06 4.61
N LEU A 177 -6.09 -8.64 4.09
CA LEU A 177 -5.38 -9.77 4.70
C LEU A 177 -3.87 -9.62 4.43
N PRO A 178 -3.00 -10.24 5.27
CA PRO A 178 -1.59 -10.39 4.92
C PRO A 178 -1.41 -11.07 3.57
N TYR A 179 -0.31 -10.78 2.89
CA TYR A 179 0.01 -11.39 1.59
C TYR A 179 -0.06 -12.93 1.63
N PRO A 180 -0.67 -13.61 0.62
CA PRO A 180 -1.11 -13.07 -0.68
C PRO A 180 -2.56 -12.54 -0.70
N GLY A 181 -3.16 -12.21 0.42
CA GLY A 181 -4.48 -11.61 0.47
C GLY A 181 -4.50 -10.17 -0.07
N PHE A 182 -5.70 -9.57 -0.12
CA PHE A 182 -5.86 -8.20 -0.60
C PHE A 182 -5.16 -7.22 0.35
N PRO A 183 -4.19 -6.40 -0.15
CA PRO A 183 -3.36 -5.58 0.72
C PRO A 183 -4.14 -4.41 1.33
N THR A 184 -3.92 -4.18 2.62
CA THR A 184 -4.51 -3.05 3.35
C THR A 184 -4.17 -1.70 2.70
N ASP A 185 -3.01 -1.58 2.02
CA ASP A 185 -2.58 -0.36 1.32
C ASP A 185 -3.37 -0.06 0.04
N MET A 186 -4.15 -1.03 -0.46
CA MET A 186 -5.08 -0.84 -1.57
C MET A 186 -6.54 -0.69 -1.14
N GLN A 187 -6.80 -0.74 0.17
CA GLN A 187 -8.15 -0.62 0.72
C GLN A 187 -8.83 0.72 0.35
N PRO A 188 -8.16 1.89 0.39
CA PRO A 188 -8.79 3.14 -0.05
C PRO A 188 -9.11 3.15 -1.55
N GLN A 189 -8.23 2.65 -2.40
CA GLN A 189 -8.41 2.65 -3.85
C GLN A 189 -9.60 1.77 -4.29
N ILE A 190 -9.72 0.56 -3.71
CA ILE A 190 -10.88 -0.29 -4.02
C ILE A 190 -12.18 0.31 -3.47
N THR A 191 -12.15 0.97 -2.31
CA THR A 191 -13.33 1.66 -1.77
C THR A 191 -13.81 2.76 -2.73
N VAL A 192 -12.89 3.52 -3.33
CA VAL A 192 -13.23 4.52 -4.36
C VAL A 192 -13.89 3.86 -5.56
N ALA A 193 -13.36 2.75 -6.06
CA ALA A 193 -13.94 2.04 -7.21
C ALA A 193 -15.34 1.49 -6.88
N LEU A 194 -15.50 0.90 -5.69
CA LEU A 194 -16.78 0.35 -5.24
C LEU A 194 -17.83 1.43 -4.98
N GLY A 195 -17.42 2.64 -4.64
CA GLY A 195 -18.34 3.78 -4.55
C GLY A 195 -18.97 4.19 -5.89
N LEU A 196 -18.39 3.77 -7.02
CA LEU A 196 -18.92 3.96 -8.38
C LEU A 196 -19.50 2.67 -8.98
N SER A 197 -19.59 1.59 -8.22
CA SER A 197 -20.08 0.30 -8.67
C SER A 197 -21.62 0.21 -8.63
N ALA A 198 -22.19 -0.71 -9.38
CA ALA A 198 -23.61 -1.02 -9.28
C ALA A 198 -23.87 -1.96 -8.09
N GLY A 199 -24.75 -1.58 -7.16
CA GLY A 199 -25.14 -2.38 -6.00
C GLY A 199 -24.36 -2.07 -4.72
N THR A 200 -24.52 -2.94 -3.71
CA THR A 200 -23.91 -2.77 -2.40
C THR A 200 -22.67 -3.61 -2.27
N SER A 201 -21.56 -3.01 -1.86
CA SER A 201 -20.28 -3.65 -1.59
C SER A 201 -19.93 -3.58 -0.11
N ILE A 202 -19.07 -4.49 0.34
CA ILE A 202 -18.58 -4.51 1.72
C ILE A 202 -17.05 -4.57 1.71
N VAL A 203 -16.41 -3.66 2.43
CA VAL A 203 -14.96 -3.65 2.63
C VAL A 203 -14.66 -3.79 4.12
N THR A 204 -14.00 -4.89 4.51
CA THR A 204 -13.58 -5.14 5.89
C THR A 204 -12.07 -4.96 6.02
N GLU A 205 -11.66 -4.04 6.89
CA GLU A 205 -10.26 -3.81 7.23
C GLU A 205 -9.86 -4.68 8.42
N SER A 206 -8.91 -5.60 8.21
CA SER A 206 -8.49 -6.56 9.23
C SER A 206 -7.06 -6.32 9.75
N ILE A 207 -6.35 -5.35 9.20
CA ILE A 207 -4.93 -5.10 9.49
C ILE A 207 -4.75 -3.85 10.34
N PHE A 208 -5.45 -2.76 10.01
CA PHE A 208 -5.32 -1.48 10.72
C PHE A 208 -6.63 -1.01 11.34
N GLU A 209 -6.52 -0.51 12.55
CA GLU A 209 -7.63 0.19 13.19
C GLU A 209 -7.83 1.58 12.58
N ASN A 210 -9.09 2.04 12.52
CA ASN A 210 -9.47 3.39 12.09
C ASN A 210 -8.93 3.81 10.71
N ARG A 211 -8.90 2.90 9.73
CA ARG A 211 -8.37 3.20 8.41
C ARG A 211 -9.35 3.87 7.45
N PHE A 212 -10.61 4.06 7.83
CA PHE A 212 -11.66 4.64 6.98
C PHE A 212 -11.81 6.18 7.11
N LYS A 213 -10.83 6.89 7.64
CA LYS A 213 -10.89 8.37 7.84
C LYS A 213 -11.15 9.17 6.56
N TYR A 214 -10.75 8.66 5.41
CA TYR A 214 -10.96 9.28 4.11
C TYR A 214 -12.42 9.19 3.60
N VAL A 215 -13.26 8.40 4.25
CA VAL A 215 -14.66 8.23 3.86
C VAL A 215 -15.43 9.54 4.00
N ASP A 216 -15.08 10.37 4.99
CA ASP A 216 -15.70 11.70 5.15
C ASP A 216 -15.43 12.57 3.91
N GLU A 217 -14.23 12.52 3.35
CA GLU A 217 -13.84 13.23 2.12
C GLU A 217 -14.59 12.68 0.89
N LEU A 218 -14.73 11.35 0.78
CA LEU A 218 -15.56 10.75 -0.28
C LEU A 218 -17.05 11.12 -0.15
N THR A 219 -17.54 11.24 1.07
CA THR A 219 -18.92 11.69 1.32
C THR A 219 -19.12 13.14 0.85
N CYS A 220 -18.11 14.01 1.02
CA CYS A 220 -18.14 15.36 0.43
C CYS A 220 -18.22 15.33 -1.12
N MET A 221 -17.69 14.27 -1.73
CA MET A 221 -17.80 14.04 -3.18
C MET A 221 -19.10 13.33 -3.60
N GLY A 222 -20.01 13.05 -2.65
CA GLY A 222 -21.31 12.42 -2.92
C GLY A 222 -21.31 10.90 -2.82
N ALA A 223 -20.28 10.27 -2.26
CA ALA A 223 -20.28 8.83 -1.99
C ALA A 223 -21.31 8.45 -0.92
N ASN A 224 -21.93 7.29 -1.06
CA ASN A 224 -22.83 6.70 -0.06
C ASN A 224 -22.13 5.53 0.67
N ILE A 225 -21.43 5.86 1.74
CA ILE A 225 -20.62 4.90 2.48
C ILE A 225 -20.94 5.01 3.99
N LYS A 226 -21.28 3.89 4.60
CA LYS A 226 -21.47 3.78 6.04
C LYS A 226 -20.35 2.93 6.64
N VAL A 227 -19.65 3.48 7.62
CA VAL A 227 -18.60 2.75 8.34
C VAL A 227 -19.12 2.26 9.70
N GLU A 228 -19.01 0.96 9.93
CA GLU A 228 -19.34 0.32 11.20
C GLU A 228 -18.10 -0.42 11.70
N SER A 229 -17.45 0.12 12.73
CA SER A 229 -16.23 -0.45 13.30
C SER A 229 -15.09 -0.55 12.26
N ASN A 230 -14.76 -1.75 11.81
CA ASN A 230 -13.73 -2.01 10.79
C ASN A 230 -14.32 -2.39 9.41
N THR A 231 -15.57 -2.10 9.17
CA THR A 231 -16.28 -2.48 7.94
C THR A 231 -16.97 -1.27 7.33
N ALA A 232 -16.75 -1.05 6.04
CA ALA A 232 -17.47 -0.09 5.23
C ALA A 232 -18.52 -0.81 4.38
N ILE A 233 -19.76 -0.35 4.47
CA ILE A 233 -20.89 -0.72 3.62
C ILE A 233 -21.01 0.40 2.59
N ILE A 234 -20.90 0.06 1.31
CA ILE A 234 -20.79 1.00 0.21
C ILE A 234 -21.94 0.76 -0.76
N ASP A 235 -22.84 1.70 -0.85
CA ASP A 235 -23.87 1.72 -1.89
C ASP A 235 -23.38 2.59 -3.03
N GLY A 236 -23.15 1.97 -4.18
CA GLY A 236 -22.57 2.67 -5.31
C GLY A 236 -23.45 3.79 -5.84
N VAL A 237 -22.80 4.90 -6.23
CA VAL A 237 -23.44 6.06 -6.84
C VAL A 237 -23.07 6.17 -8.32
N PRO A 238 -23.92 6.81 -9.16
CA PRO A 238 -23.64 6.93 -10.59
C PRO A 238 -22.37 7.71 -10.92
N LYS A 239 -21.99 8.66 -10.05
CA LYS A 239 -20.83 9.54 -10.22
C LYS A 239 -20.47 10.23 -8.91
N TYR A 240 -19.20 10.61 -8.80
CA TYR A 240 -18.74 11.58 -7.81
C TYR A 240 -18.91 13.01 -8.32
N THR A 241 -18.92 13.97 -7.41
CA THR A 241 -18.98 15.41 -7.69
C THR A 241 -17.69 16.07 -7.23
N GLY A 242 -17.20 17.04 -7.99
CA GLY A 242 -16.01 17.81 -7.63
C GLY A 242 -16.16 18.49 -6.27
N ALA A 243 -15.14 18.40 -5.44
CA ALA A 243 -15.10 18.93 -4.08
C ALA A 243 -13.69 19.38 -3.67
N ASN A 244 -13.62 20.20 -2.63
CA ASN A 244 -12.37 20.50 -1.93
C ASN A 244 -12.19 19.44 -0.84
N ILE A 245 -11.16 18.63 -0.95
CA ILE A 245 -10.89 17.48 -0.08
C ILE A 245 -9.44 17.51 0.40
N THR A 246 -9.17 16.81 1.50
CA THR A 246 -7.86 16.81 2.15
C THR A 246 -7.29 15.39 2.24
N ALA A 247 -6.04 15.20 1.84
CA ALA A 247 -5.37 13.91 1.96
C ALA A 247 -5.03 13.61 3.44
N PRO A 248 -5.66 12.60 4.08
CA PRO A 248 -5.39 12.30 5.49
C PRO A 248 -4.10 11.51 5.68
N ASP A 249 -3.67 10.77 4.68
CA ASP A 249 -2.45 9.96 4.65
C ASP A 249 -2.01 9.64 3.20
N LEU A 250 -0.91 8.90 3.08
CA LEU A 250 -0.30 8.52 1.79
C LEU A 250 -1.28 7.78 0.86
N ARG A 251 -1.91 6.71 1.33
CA ARG A 251 -2.71 5.79 0.49
C ARG A 251 -4.10 6.35 0.22
N ALA A 252 -4.71 6.87 1.27
CA ALA A 252 -5.99 7.56 1.15
C ALA A 252 -5.89 8.81 0.27
N GLY A 253 -4.80 9.59 0.41
CA GLY A 253 -4.58 10.75 -0.47
C GLY A 253 -4.50 10.37 -1.95
N ALA A 254 -3.74 9.32 -2.32
CA ALA A 254 -3.69 8.83 -3.68
C ALA A 254 -5.07 8.33 -4.17
N ALA A 255 -5.83 7.64 -3.32
CA ALA A 255 -7.19 7.20 -3.63
C ALA A 255 -8.14 8.38 -3.85
N LEU A 256 -8.04 9.45 -3.07
CA LEU A 256 -8.83 10.67 -3.25
C LEU A 256 -8.48 11.40 -4.56
N VAL A 257 -7.22 11.37 -5.00
CA VAL A 257 -6.83 11.88 -6.32
C VAL A 257 -7.53 11.09 -7.43
N ILE A 258 -7.52 9.76 -7.39
CA ILE A 258 -8.21 8.96 -8.42
C ILE A 258 -9.74 9.12 -8.34
N ALA A 259 -10.33 9.35 -7.15
CA ALA A 259 -11.73 9.70 -7.01
C ALA A 259 -12.04 11.05 -7.68
N ALA A 260 -11.16 12.05 -7.49
CA ALA A 260 -11.27 13.37 -8.13
C ALA A 260 -11.21 13.30 -9.65
N LEU A 261 -10.38 12.40 -10.22
CA LEU A 261 -10.32 12.17 -11.67
C LEU A 261 -11.61 11.57 -12.24
N ALA A 262 -12.36 10.81 -11.43
CA ALA A 262 -13.64 10.21 -11.83
C ALA A 262 -14.86 11.11 -11.54
N ALA A 263 -14.66 12.28 -10.91
CA ALA A 263 -15.73 13.17 -10.51
C ALA A 263 -16.14 14.13 -11.62
N ASP A 264 -17.43 14.50 -11.65
CA ASP A 264 -17.91 15.61 -12.45
C ASP A 264 -17.56 16.94 -11.80
N GLY A 265 -16.90 17.83 -12.52
CA GLY A 265 -16.47 19.14 -12.05
C GLY A 265 -15.02 19.15 -11.57
N ILE A 266 -14.63 20.19 -10.84
CA ILE A 266 -13.27 20.42 -10.40
C ILE A 266 -13.14 20.04 -8.93
N SER A 267 -12.12 19.25 -8.60
CA SER A 267 -11.73 18.95 -7.21
C SER A 267 -10.38 19.58 -6.89
N THR A 268 -10.18 19.93 -5.64
CA THR A 268 -8.86 20.22 -5.08
C THR A 268 -8.52 19.20 -4.01
N VAL A 269 -7.28 18.73 -3.99
CA VAL A 269 -6.78 17.81 -2.97
C VAL A 269 -5.66 18.51 -2.21
N ASP A 270 -5.92 18.83 -0.96
CA ASP A 270 -4.94 19.47 -0.09
C ASP A 270 -4.06 18.47 0.65
N ASP A 271 -3.03 18.95 1.37
CA ASP A 271 -2.07 18.14 2.13
C ASP A 271 -1.34 17.07 1.30
N ILE A 272 -1.09 17.33 0.04
CA ILE A 272 -0.42 16.43 -0.91
C ILE A 272 0.98 15.97 -0.47
N LYS A 273 1.59 16.64 0.51
CA LYS A 273 2.85 16.21 1.14
C LYS A 273 2.81 14.74 1.61
N TYR A 274 1.63 14.24 1.98
CA TYR A 274 1.46 12.84 2.35
C TYR A 274 1.57 11.91 1.12
N ILE A 275 1.02 12.32 -0.03
CA ILE A 275 1.07 11.57 -1.28
C ILE A 275 2.52 11.51 -1.82
N GLN A 276 3.22 12.65 -1.81
CA GLN A 276 4.58 12.79 -2.30
C GLN A 276 5.62 11.93 -1.55
N ARG A 277 5.27 11.39 -0.38
CA ARG A 277 6.14 10.48 0.37
C ARG A 277 6.32 9.10 -0.28
N GLY A 278 5.44 8.68 -1.16
CA GLY A 278 5.48 7.36 -1.76
C GLY A 278 4.96 7.26 -3.19
N TYR A 279 4.61 8.39 -3.80
CA TYR A 279 4.25 8.47 -5.22
C TYR A 279 5.08 9.57 -5.87
N GLU A 280 6.14 9.17 -6.57
CA GLU A 280 7.01 10.07 -7.29
C GLU A 280 6.29 10.63 -8.52
N ASP A 281 6.28 11.96 -8.66
CA ASP A 281 5.70 12.66 -9.81
C ASP A 281 4.29 12.19 -10.21
N PHE A 282 3.46 11.86 -9.20
CA PHE A 282 2.16 11.24 -9.41
C PHE A 282 1.28 12.01 -10.39
N HIS A 283 1.21 13.34 -10.26
CA HIS A 283 0.45 14.21 -11.15
C HIS A 283 1.01 14.18 -12.58
N LEU A 284 2.33 14.15 -12.79
CA LEU A 284 2.94 14.09 -14.12
C LEU A 284 2.66 12.75 -14.81
N LYS A 285 2.74 11.65 -14.06
CA LYS A 285 2.38 10.32 -14.56
C LYS A 285 0.91 10.25 -15.00
N LEU A 286 0.00 10.82 -14.20
CA LEU A 286 -1.42 10.90 -14.54
C LEU A 286 -1.68 11.81 -15.76
N GLN A 287 -1.00 12.97 -15.86
CA GLN A 287 -1.05 13.82 -17.04
C GLN A 287 -0.60 13.08 -18.31
N GLY A 288 0.47 12.29 -18.20
CA GLY A 288 0.96 11.44 -19.28
C GLY A 288 -0.06 10.40 -19.77
N LEU A 289 -1.02 10.03 -18.94
CA LEU A 289 -2.18 9.19 -19.27
C LEU A 289 -3.39 9.96 -19.77
N GLY A 290 -3.30 11.30 -19.86
CA GLY A 290 -4.38 12.16 -20.34
C GLY A 290 -5.26 12.78 -19.25
N ALA A 291 -4.92 12.62 -17.97
CA ALA A 291 -5.64 13.25 -16.89
C ALA A 291 -5.49 14.79 -16.90
N GLN A 292 -6.58 15.48 -16.64
CA GLN A 292 -6.59 16.93 -16.44
C GLN A 292 -6.31 17.22 -14.95
N ILE A 293 -5.05 17.29 -14.59
CA ILE A 293 -4.56 17.49 -13.23
C ILE A 293 -3.36 18.42 -13.25
N ASP A 294 -3.26 19.33 -12.31
CA ASP A 294 -2.11 20.22 -12.14
C ASP A 294 -1.73 20.34 -10.65
N LEU A 295 -0.46 20.52 -10.37
CA LEU A 295 0.04 20.93 -9.08
C LEU A 295 -0.04 22.45 -8.96
N VAL A 296 -0.85 22.96 -8.04
CA VAL A 296 -1.03 24.38 -7.83
C VAL A 296 -0.53 24.79 -6.45
N THR A 297 0.15 25.93 -6.37
CA THR A 297 0.72 26.46 -5.13
C THR A 297 0.11 27.81 -4.75
N THR A 298 -0.62 28.43 -5.68
CA THR A 298 -1.24 29.75 -5.51
C THR A 298 -2.68 29.77 -5.99
N GLU A 299 -3.49 30.61 -5.39
CA GLU A 299 -4.88 30.85 -5.83
C GLU A 299 -4.95 31.29 -7.30
N ARG A 300 -3.97 32.06 -7.78
CA ARG A 300 -3.89 32.47 -9.18
C ARG A 300 -3.70 31.30 -10.14
N GLU A 301 -2.91 30.32 -9.74
CA GLU A 301 -2.73 29.07 -10.54
C GLU A 301 -4.01 28.25 -10.55
N LEU A 302 -4.69 28.13 -9.41
CA LEU A 302 -5.99 27.48 -9.34
C LEU A 302 -7.03 28.13 -10.25
N GLN A 303 -7.11 29.46 -10.29
CA GLN A 303 -8.03 30.18 -11.20
C GLN A 303 -7.65 29.93 -12.66
N LYS A 304 -6.35 29.92 -13.01
CA LYS A 304 -5.91 29.59 -14.37
C LYS A 304 -6.30 28.15 -14.75
N PHE A 305 -6.13 27.20 -13.85
CA PHE A 305 -6.53 25.83 -14.08
C PHE A 305 -8.04 25.72 -14.33
N LYS A 306 -8.86 26.37 -13.49
CA LYS A 306 -10.33 26.41 -13.68
C LYS A 306 -10.74 26.93 -15.05
N LEU A 307 -10.08 27.97 -15.55
CA LEU A 307 -10.34 28.52 -16.88
C LEU A 307 -9.86 27.63 -18.03
N LYS A 308 -8.90 26.73 -17.79
CA LYS A 308 -8.37 25.80 -18.79
C LYS A 308 -9.28 24.60 -18.99
N VAL A 309 -9.98 24.15 -17.94
CA VAL A 309 -10.77 22.92 -17.93
C VAL A 309 -12.29 23.17 -17.99
N SER A 310 -12.74 24.43 -17.89
CA SER A 310 -14.11 24.87 -18.14
C SER A 310 -14.35 25.06 -19.63
#